data_b3bfca17f16c05d15b29a92b88398b4c
#
_entry.id   b3bfca17f16c05d15b29a92b88398b4c
#
_cell.length_a   1.000
_cell.length_b   1.000
_cell.length_c   1.000
_cell.angle_alpha   90.00
_cell.angle_beta   90.00
_cell.angle_gamma   90.00
#
_symmetry.space_group_name_H-M   'P 1'
#
loop_
_entity.id
_entity.type
_entity.pdbx_description
1 polymer ?
#
loop_
_entity_poly.entity_id
_entity_poly.type
_entity_poly.pdbx_seq_one_letter_code
_entity_poly.pdbx_strand_id
1 'polypeptide(L)'
;MIAAIIRWSVVNRFLVLLATLFSVAWGIWSVQNTAVDALPDLSDVQVIIRTEFPGQAPQIIEDQVTYPLTTTMLAVPYAKTVRGYSMFGSSFVYVIFEDGTDMYWARSRVLEQLSFVAGNLPRDVAPQLGPDATGVGWVYEYVLVTGKYCPDHPGGLWHDPRTDTWYEKPDDAPQDPDVRQRLVRH
;
A
#
# COMPACT_ATOMS: atom_id res chain seq x y z
N MET A 1 54.23 7.02 14.64
CA MET A 1 52.99 6.29 14.97
C MET A 1 52.81 5.02 14.12
N ILE A 2 52.84 5.05 12.80
CA ILE A 2 52.66 3.89 11.90
C ILE A 2 53.63 2.76 12.19
N ALA A 3 54.96 3.04 12.34
CA ALA A 3 55.97 2.04 12.65
C ALA A 3 55.74 1.32 14.01
N ALA A 4 55.15 2.00 14.98
CA ALA A 4 54.82 1.43 16.27
C ALA A 4 53.64 0.45 16.16
N ILE A 5 52.61 0.79 15.35
CA ILE A 5 51.45 -0.06 15.07
C ILE A 5 51.92 -1.34 14.34
N ILE A 6 52.75 -1.21 13.31
CA ILE A 6 53.29 -2.33 12.55
C ILE A 6 54.08 -3.27 13.48
N ARG A 7 54.97 -2.75 14.29
CA ARG A 7 55.79 -3.55 15.23
C ARG A 7 54.90 -4.25 16.26
N TRP A 8 53.91 -3.58 16.80
CA TRP A 8 52.96 -4.15 17.75
C TRP A 8 52.16 -5.31 17.11
N SER A 9 51.66 -5.11 15.89
CA SER A 9 50.90 -6.13 15.14
C SER A 9 51.71 -7.37 14.85
N VAL A 10 52.99 -7.21 14.49
CA VAL A 10 53.92 -8.37 14.23
C VAL A 10 54.20 -9.15 15.50
N VAL A 11 54.42 -8.44 16.62
CA VAL A 11 54.66 -9.08 17.93
C VAL A 11 53.44 -9.82 18.41
N ASN A 12 52.25 -9.21 18.24
CA ASN A 12 50.96 -9.77 18.72
C ASN A 12 50.12 -10.40 17.60
N ARG A 13 50.83 -11.12 16.67
CA ARG A 13 50.19 -11.72 15.48
C ARG A 13 48.94 -12.54 15.78
N PHE A 14 48.94 -13.32 16.88
CA PHE A 14 47.81 -14.14 17.29
C PHE A 14 46.57 -13.26 17.65
N LEU A 15 46.77 -12.17 18.38
CA LEU A 15 45.74 -11.25 18.76
C LEU A 15 45.14 -10.52 17.56
N VAL A 16 45.99 -10.13 16.59
CA VAL A 16 45.52 -9.52 15.34
C VAL A 16 44.72 -10.50 14.50
N LEU A 17 45.17 -11.75 14.37
CA LEU A 17 44.43 -12.79 13.65
C LEU A 17 43.08 -13.08 14.30
N LEU A 18 43.02 -13.16 15.64
CA LEU A 18 41.78 -13.35 16.37
C LEU A 18 40.80 -12.20 16.20
N ALA A 19 41.33 -10.95 16.27
CA ALA A 19 40.49 -9.75 16.03
C ALA A 19 39.97 -9.72 14.60
N THR A 20 40.78 -10.08 13.62
CA THR A 20 40.36 -10.14 12.21
C THR A 20 39.28 -11.18 11.99
N LEU A 21 39.49 -12.39 12.55
CA LEU A 21 38.51 -13.49 12.46
C LEU A 21 37.17 -13.10 13.10
N PHE A 22 37.21 -12.46 14.27
CA PHE A 22 36.02 -11.96 14.93
C PHE A 22 35.31 -10.89 14.09
N SER A 23 36.05 -9.93 13.48
CA SER A 23 35.49 -8.90 12.63
C SER A 23 34.81 -9.48 11.37
N VAL A 24 35.43 -10.50 10.76
CA VAL A 24 34.85 -11.21 9.61
C VAL A 24 33.58 -11.94 10.00
N ALA A 25 33.60 -12.69 11.10
CA ALA A 25 32.42 -13.40 11.60
C ALA A 25 31.28 -12.46 11.94
N TRP A 26 31.58 -11.33 12.59
CA TRP A 26 30.61 -10.26 12.86
C TRP A 26 30.05 -9.66 11.59
N GLY A 27 30.91 -9.40 10.59
CA GLY A 27 30.48 -8.85 9.30
C GLY A 27 29.52 -9.78 8.57
N ILE A 28 29.82 -11.09 8.52
CA ILE A 28 28.94 -12.11 7.92
C ILE A 28 27.60 -12.15 8.65
N TRP A 29 27.63 -12.18 9.98
CA TRP A 29 26.41 -12.18 10.79
C TRP A 29 25.58 -10.91 10.56
N SER A 30 26.21 -9.74 10.52
CA SER A 30 25.54 -8.47 10.26
C SER A 30 24.85 -8.44 8.90
N VAL A 31 25.52 -8.89 7.84
CA VAL A 31 24.93 -8.95 6.49
C VAL A 31 23.71 -9.87 6.44
N GLN A 32 23.78 -11.02 7.11
CA GLN A 32 22.66 -11.98 7.13
C GLN A 32 21.45 -11.47 7.93
N ASN A 33 21.68 -10.65 8.94
CA ASN A 33 20.61 -10.12 9.82
C ASN A 33 20.18 -8.68 9.49
N THR A 34 20.82 -8.04 8.53
CA THR A 34 20.40 -6.71 8.09
C THR A 34 19.21 -6.87 7.15
N ALA A 35 18.06 -6.35 7.56
CA ALA A 35 16.90 -6.24 6.68
C ALA A 35 17.24 -5.24 5.57
N VAL A 36 17.34 -5.73 4.35
CA VAL A 36 17.57 -4.88 3.17
C VAL A 36 16.27 -4.88 2.37
N ASP A 37 15.58 -3.75 2.41
CA ASP A 37 14.46 -3.53 1.51
C ASP A 37 14.99 -3.21 0.12
N ALA A 38 14.52 -3.96 -0.87
CA ALA A 38 14.89 -3.75 -2.28
C ALA A 38 14.44 -2.38 -2.81
N LEU A 39 13.36 -1.85 -2.24
CA LEU A 39 12.85 -0.51 -2.46
C LEU A 39 12.65 0.13 -1.08
N PRO A 40 13.48 1.12 -0.70
CA PRO A 40 13.26 1.85 0.54
C PRO A 40 11.88 2.54 0.46
N ASP A 41 11.07 2.37 1.50
CA ASP A 41 9.81 3.08 1.62
C ASP A 41 10.10 4.56 1.89
N LEU A 42 10.05 5.36 0.84
CA LEU A 42 10.18 6.82 0.89
C LEU A 42 8.83 7.51 1.05
N SER A 43 7.76 6.74 1.29
CA SER A 43 6.43 7.31 1.49
C SER A 43 6.38 8.04 2.82
N ASP A 44 5.81 9.23 2.81
CA ASP A 44 5.47 9.94 4.04
C ASP A 44 4.52 9.10 4.90
N VAL A 45 4.62 9.21 6.21
CA VAL A 45 3.63 8.64 7.13
C VAL A 45 2.32 9.35 6.90
N GLN A 46 1.34 8.67 6.31
CA GLN A 46 0.06 9.27 5.94
C GLN A 46 -1.13 8.42 6.36
N VAL A 47 -2.20 9.09 6.76
CA VAL A 47 -3.49 8.47 7.04
C VAL A 47 -4.50 8.99 6.02
N ILE A 48 -5.17 8.07 5.34
CA ILE A 48 -6.17 8.38 4.32
C ILE A 48 -7.55 8.22 4.93
N ILE A 49 -8.40 9.21 4.76
CA ILE A 49 -9.82 9.16 5.12
C ILE A 49 -10.61 9.12 3.83
N ARG A 50 -11.40 8.08 3.63
CA ARG A 50 -12.33 7.95 2.51
C ARG A 50 -13.74 8.16 3.01
N THR A 51 -14.51 8.95 2.28
CA THR A 51 -15.90 9.22 2.60
C THR A 51 -16.73 9.09 1.33
N GLU A 52 -17.78 8.30 1.37
CA GLU A 52 -18.70 8.12 0.25
C GLU A 52 -19.93 9.00 0.45
N PHE A 53 -20.30 9.72 -0.59
CA PHE A 53 -21.53 10.51 -0.67
C PHE A 53 -22.14 10.39 -2.07
N PRO A 54 -22.81 9.24 -2.34
CA PRO A 54 -23.26 8.88 -3.67
C PRO A 54 -24.21 9.92 -4.29
N GLY A 55 -24.08 10.15 -5.59
CA GLY A 55 -24.98 11.02 -6.34
C GLY A 55 -24.72 12.52 -6.20
N GLN A 56 -23.72 12.93 -5.43
CA GLN A 56 -23.41 14.35 -5.23
C GLN A 56 -22.30 14.84 -6.15
N ALA A 57 -22.44 16.07 -6.60
CA ALA A 57 -21.41 16.75 -7.40
C ALA A 57 -20.16 17.08 -6.54
N PRO A 58 -18.95 17.14 -7.14
CA PRO A 58 -17.72 17.41 -6.42
C PRO A 58 -17.76 18.70 -5.57
N GLN A 59 -18.43 19.74 -6.06
CA GLN A 59 -18.57 21.01 -5.34
C GLN A 59 -19.32 20.84 -4.01
N ILE A 60 -20.41 20.05 -4.02
CA ILE A 60 -21.22 19.79 -2.82
C ILE A 60 -20.42 18.95 -1.82
N ILE A 61 -19.66 17.98 -2.34
CA ILE A 61 -18.78 17.14 -1.51
C ILE A 61 -17.67 17.97 -0.89
N GLU A 62 -17.10 18.92 -1.64
CA GLU A 62 -16.11 19.85 -1.13
C GLU A 62 -16.65 20.64 0.05
N ASP A 63 -17.80 21.29 -0.14
CA ASP A 63 -18.37 22.20 0.84
C ASP A 63 -18.88 21.46 2.11
N GLN A 64 -19.48 20.29 1.94
CA GLN A 64 -20.16 19.59 3.04
C GLN A 64 -19.34 18.47 3.70
N VAL A 65 -18.33 17.96 3.03
CA VAL A 65 -17.57 16.80 3.51
C VAL A 65 -16.07 17.08 3.55
N THR A 66 -15.46 17.44 2.42
CA THR A 66 -14.00 17.55 2.32
C THR A 66 -13.48 18.72 3.15
N TYR A 67 -14.08 19.89 3.03
CA TYR A 67 -13.66 21.09 3.76
C TYR A 67 -13.81 20.92 5.29
N PRO A 68 -14.95 20.48 5.86
CA PRO A 68 -15.05 20.21 7.29
C PRO A 68 -14.06 19.17 7.80
N LEU A 69 -13.81 18.11 7.03
CA LEU A 69 -12.81 17.08 7.37
C LEU A 69 -11.39 17.66 7.36
N THR A 70 -10.99 18.35 6.30
CA THR A 70 -9.64 18.92 6.18
C THR A 70 -9.34 19.92 7.29
N THR A 71 -10.28 20.82 7.59
CA THR A 71 -10.11 21.82 8.64
C THR A 71 -9.98 21.21 10.04
N THR A 72 -10.76 20.15 10.31
CA THR A 72 -10.67 19.43 11.59
C THR A 72 -9.36 18.64 11.71
N MET A 73 -8.90 18.04 10.62
CA MET A 73 -7.66 17.26 10.63
C MET A 73 -6.39 18.13 10.76
N LEU A 74 -6.45 19.42 10.49
CA LEU A 74 -5.35 20.36 10.78
C LEU A 74 -5.03 20.47 12.27
N ALA A 75 -5.98 20.14 13.15
CA ALA A 75 -5.77 20.14 14.60
C ALA A 75 -5.07 18.89 15.14
N VAL A 76 -4.83 17.88 14.27
CA VAL A 76 -4.12 16.65 14.68
C VAL A 76 -2.65 16.97 14.95
N PRO A 77 -2.10 16.61 16.12
CA PRO A 77 -0.69 16.84 16.43
C PRO A 77 0.23 16.11 15.42
N TYR A 78 1.36 16.73 15.10
CA TYR A 78 2.34 16.25 14.13
C TYR A 78 1.83 16.10 12.69
N ALA A 79 0.63 16.61 12.38
CA ALA A 79 0.18 16.72 11.00
C ALA A 79 0.96 17.83 10.29
N LYS A 80 1.78 17.44 9.30
CA LYS A 80 2.60 18.35 8.48
C LYS A 80 1.76 18.99 7.39
N THR A 81 0.88 18.22 6.77
CA THR A 81 0.04 18.68 5.66
C THR A 81 -1.25 17.88 5.62
N VAL A 82 -2.37 18.58 5.37
CA VAL A 82 -3.67 17.95 5.11
C VAL A 82 -4.12 18.34 3.70
N ARG A 83 -4.48 17.34 2.88
CA ARG A 83 -4.95 17.54 1.51
C ARG A 83 -6.28 16.85 1.30
N GLY A 84 -7.27 17.58 0.75
CA GLY A 84 -8.56 17.05 0.38
C GLY A 84 -8.70 16.91 -1.14
N TYR A 85 -9.39 15.88 -1.57
CA TYR A 85 -9.77 15.66 -2.97
C TYR A 85 -11.25 15.30 -3.02
N SER A 86 -12.02 16.10 -3.75
CA SER A 86 -13.45 15.89 -3.95
C SER A 86 -13.70 15.35 -5.35
N MET A 87 -14.29 14.18 -5.44
CA MET A 87 -14.67 13.50 -6.66
C MET A 87 -16.19 13.33 -6.70
N PHE A 88 -16.73 12.92 -7.85
CA PHE A 88 -18.15 12.61 -7.94
C PHE A 88 -18.49 11.43 -7.01
N GLY A 89 -19.35 11.66 -6.04
CA GLY A 89 -19.79 10.65 -5.07
C GLY A 89 -18.78 10.26 -3.99
N SER A 90 -17.59 10.89 -3.91
CA SER A 90 -16.57 10.52 -2.90
C SER A 90 -15.60 11.63 -2.55
N SER A 91 -15.15 11.62 -1.31
CA SER A 91 -14.11 12.49 -0.77
C SER A 91 -12.93 11.67 -0.26
N PHE A 92 -11.72 12.16 -0.48
CA PHE A 92 -10.49 11.60 0.07
C PHE A 92 -9.72 12.70 0.78
N VAL A 93 -9.40 12.48 2.05
CA VAL A 93 -8.57 13.38 2.84
C VAL A 93 -7.29 12.65 3.27
N TYR A 94 -6.15 13.21 2.90
CA TYR A 94 -4.82 12.72 3.21
C TYR A 94 -4.25 13.57 4.35
N VAL A 95 -3.99 12.95 5.47
CA VAL A 95 -3.28 13.57 6.59
C VAL A 95 -1.85 13.05 6.58
N ILE A 96 -0.91 13.91 6.21
CA ILE A 96 0.51 13.61 6.12
C ILE A 96 1.17 14.08 7.41
N PHE A 97 1.90 13.18 8.06
CA PHE A 97 2.57 13.42 9.33
C PHE A 97 4.06 13.72 9.17
N GLU A 98 4.68 14.21 10.22
CA GLU A 98 6.12 14.37 10.28
C GLU A 98 6.84 13.01 10.25
N ASP A 99 8.06 13.02 9.68
CA ASP A 99 8.88 11.82 9.56
C ASP A 99 9.17 11.22 10.94
N GLY A 100 9.09 9.88 11.02
CA GLY A 100 9.31 9.15 12.26
C GLY A 100 8.09 9.08 13.19
N THR A 101 6.95 9.63 12.78
CA THR A 101 5.69 9.45 13.54
C THR A 101 5.22 8.00 13.43
N ASP A 102 4.84 7.40 14.55
CA ASP A 102 4.27 6.05 14.57
C ASP A 102 2.91 6.02 13.86
N MET A 103 2.76 5.12 12.87
CA MET A 103 1.57 5.01 12.05
C MET A 103 0.31 4.69 12.87
N TYR A 104 0.40 3.78 13.85
CA TYR A 104 -0.75 3.39 14.65
C TYR A 104 -1.18 4.48 15.59
N TRP A 105 -0.22 5.22 16.15
CA TRP A 105 -0.51 6.40 16.96
C TRP A 105 -1.20 7.49 16.10
N ALA A 106 -0.69 7.76 14.90
CA ALA A 106 -1.27 8.71 13.96
C ALA A 106 -2.72 8.35 13.62
N ARG A 107 -2.98 7.07 13.29
CA ARG A 107 -4.34 6.57 13.03
C ARG A 107 -5.27 6.75 14.22
N SER A 108 -4.78 6.50 15.44
CA SER A 108 -5.58 6.69 16.66
C SER A 108 -5.99 8.15 16.85
N ARG A 109 -5.07 9.08 16.59
CA ARG A 109 -5.35 10.53 16.66
C ARG A 109 -6.34 10.99 15.61
N VAL A 110 -6.19 10.49 14.38
CA VAL A 110 -7.14 10.79 13.31
C VAL A 110 -8.54 10.23 13.63
N LEU A 111 -8.64 9.01 14.18
CA LEU A 111 -9.92 8.42 14.61
C LEU A 111 -10.59 9.27 15.71
N GLU A 112 -9.82 9.76 16.67
CA GLU A 112 -10.33 10.63 17.70
C GLU A 112 -10.92 11.92 17.12
N GLN A 113 -10.19 12.60 16.23
CA GLN A 113 -10.68 13.80 15.56
C GLN A 113 -11.87 13.52 14.64
N LEU A 114 -11.88 12.34 13.99
CA LEU A 114 -12.97 11.91 13.15
C LEU A 114 -14.29 11.76 13.93
N SER A 115 -14.21 11.30 15.16
CA SER A 115 -15.38 11.19 16.03
C SER A 115 -16.02 12.55 16.39
N PHE A 116 -15.20 13.60 16.48
CA PHE A 116 -15.70 14.95 16.74
C PHE A 116 -16.37 15.56 15.51
N VAL A 117 -15.83 15.31 14.30
CA VAL A 117 -16.39 15.90 13.08
C VAL A 117 -17.62 15.15 12.57
N ALA A 118 -17.79 13.89 12.96
CA ALA A 118 -18.91 13.04 12.48
C ALA A 118 -20.29 13.68 12.76
N GLY A 119 -20.42 14.43 13.85
CA GLY A 119 -21.66 15.17 14.17
C GLY A 119 -21.98 16.35 13.24
N ASN A 120 -20.99 16.85 12.50
CA ASN A 120 -21.11 18.01 11.62
C ASN A 120 -21.29 17.61 10.15
N LEU A 121 -21.18 16.33 9.84
CA LEU A 121 -21.36 15.79 8.50
C LEU A 121 -22.83 15.49 8.20
N PRO A 122 -23.23 15.43 6.92
CA PRO A 122 -24.58 14.99 6.53
C PRO A 122 -24.90 13.60 7.09
N ARG A 123 -26.17 13.33 7.40
CA ARG A 123 -26.61 12.11 8.12
C ARG A 123 -26.28 10.80 7.39
N ASP A 124 -26.18 10.85 6.07
CA ASP A 124 -25.94 9.66 5.24
C ASP A 124 -24.44 9.48 4.89
N VAL A 125 -23.56 10.26 5.54
CA VAL A 125 -22.11 10.28 5.27
C VAL A 125 -21.35 9.69 6.44
N ALA A 126 -20.65 8.59 6.20
CA ALA A 126 -19.80 7.94 7.18
C ALA A 126 -18.33 7.92 6.70
N PRO A 127 -17.46 8.75 7.29
CA PRO A 127 -16.06 8.72 6.95
C PRO A 127 -15.39 7.43 7.47
N GLN A 128 -14.54 6.83 6.65
CA GLN A 128 -13.81 5.62 6.97
C GLN A 128 -12.31 5.84 6.81
N LEU A 129 -11.53 5.26 7.71
CA LEU A 129 -10.08 5.23 7.51
C LEU A 129 -9.72 4.25 6.40
N GLY A 130 -8.85 4.69 5.51
CA GLY A 130 -8.21 3.82 4.53
C GLY A 130 -7.33 2.74 5.20
N PRO A 131 -6.88 1.75 4.43
CA PRO A 131 -5.96 0.73 4.92
C PRO A 131 -4.65 1.36 5.41
N ASP A 132 -3.97 0.68 6.32
CA ASP A 132 -2.67 1.05 6.87
C ASP A 132 -1.50 0.59 5.96
N ALA A 133 -1.69 0.70 4.65
CA ALA A 133 -0.72 0.30 3.66
C ALA A 133 -0.23 1.51 2.87
N THR A 134 1.09 1.59 2.68
CA THR A 134 1.72 2.49 1.72
C THR A 134 1.66 1.88 0.31
N GLY A 135 1.92 2.66 -0.73
CA GLY A 135 1.98 2.14 -2.11
C GLY A 135 3.01 1.03 -2.31
N VAL A 136 4.03 0.95 -1.44
CA VAL A 136 5.05 -0.11 -1.41
C VAL A 136 4.56 -1.33 -0.61
N GLY A 137 3.58 -1.16 0.26
CA GLY A 137 3.00 -2.21 1.09
C GLY A 137 2.03 -3.16 0.37
N TRP A 138 1.69 -2.89 -0.88
CA TRP A 138 0.86 -3.77 -1.71
C TRP A 138 1.71 -4.91 -2.25
N VAL A 139 1.85 -5.95 -1.46
CA VAL A 139 2.67 -7.12 -1.80
C VAL A 139 1.90 -8.11 -2.67
N TYR A 140 0.57 -8.12 -2.59
CA TYR A 140 -0.26 -9.07 -3.30
C TYR A 140 -1.66 -8.52 -3.57
N GLU A 141 -2.05 -8.47 -4.83
CA GLU A 141 -3.42 -8.20 -5.26
C GLU A 141 -4.02 -9.46 -5.87
N TYR A 142 -5.25 -9.81 -5.48
CA TYR A 142 -5.98 -10.92 -6.08
C TYR A 142 -7.45 -10.56 -6.30
N VAL A 143 -7.99 -11.13 -7.34
CA VAL A 143 -9.42 -11.01 -7.66
C VAL A 143 -10.07 -12.37 -7.46
N LEU A 144 -11.12 -12.40 -6.65
CA LEU A 144 -11.96 -13.58 -6.51
C LEU A 144 -12.93 -13.61 -7.70
N VAL A 145 -12.74 -14.55 -8.60
CA VAL A 145 -13.66 -14.81 -9.70
C VAL A 145 -14.43 -16.10 -9.44
N THR A 146 -15.74 -16.06 -9.63
CA THR A 146 -16.57 -17.26 -9.61
C THR A 146 -16.53 -17.91 -10.98
N GLY A 147 -16.05 -19.16 -11.06
CA GLY A 147 -15.92 -19.88 -12.33
C GLY A 147 -14.89 -20.99 -12.26
N LYS A 148 -14.73 -21.71 -13.34
CA LYS A 148 -13.68 -22.73 -13.49
C LYS A 148 -12.35 -22.02 -13.78
N TYR A 149 -11.40 -22.16 -12.89
CA TYR A 149 -10.04 -21.63 -13.07
C TYR A 149 -9.13 -22.71 -13.65
N CYS A 150 -8.40 -22.39 -14.73
CA CYS A 150 -7.37 -23.26 -15.28
C CYS A 150 -5.99 -22.78 -14.84
N PRO A 151 -5.24 -23.55 -14.03
CA PRO A 151 -3.90 -23.17 -13.56
C PRO A 151 -2.90 -22.98 -14.72
N ASP A 152 -3.07 -23.71 -15.81
CA ASP A 152 -2.18 -23.69 -16.99
C ASP A 152 -2.39 -22.44 -17.86
N HIS A 153 -3.53 -21.73 -17.68
CA HIS A 153 -3.87 -20.56 -18.47
C HIS A 153 -4.28 -19.38 -17.56
N PRO A 154 -3.32 -18.72 -16.86
CA PRO A 154 -3.61 -17.64 -15.92
C PRO A 154 -4.26 -16.41 -16.59
N GLY A 155 -4.13 -16.26 -17.91
CA GLY A 155 -4.80 -15.23 -18.70
C GLY A 155 -6.29 -15.47 -18.92
N GLY A 156 -6.82 -16.60 -18.46
CA GLY A 156 -8.18 -17.06 -18.68
C GLY A 156 -8.38 -17.70 -20.06
N LEU A 157 -9.40 -18.51 -20.15
CA LEU A 157 -9.85 -19.16 -21.38
C LEU A 157 -11.23 -18.62 -21.77
N TRP A 158 -11.52 -18.67 -23.05
CA TRP A 158 -12.86 -18.39 -23.56
C TRP A 158 -13.69 -19.68 -23.54
N HIS A 159 -14.86 -19.61 -22.96
CA HIS A 159 -15.76 -20.77 -22.77
C HIS A 159 -17.04 -20.60 -23.57
N ASP A 160 -17.38 -21.61 -24.37
CA ASP A 160 -18.71 -21.72 -24.99
C ASP A 160 -19.61 -22.54 -24.07
N PRO A 161 -20.63 -21.93 -23.42
CA PRO A 161 -21.49 -22.62 -22.47
C PRO A 161 -22.44 -23.64 -23.13
N ARG A 162 -22.57 -23.65 -24.46
CA ARG A 162 -23.42 -24.60 -25.16
C ARG A 162 -22.74 -25.94 -25.41
N THR A 163 -21.46 -25.87 -25.83
CA THR A 163 -20.67 -27.04 -26.18
C THR A 163 -19.73 -27.50 -25.10
N ASP A 164 -19.64 -26.72 -24.00
CA ASP A 164 -18.65 -26.85 -22.90
C ASP A 164 -17.21 -26.92 -23.42
N THR A 165 -16.95 -26.20 -24.54
CA THR A 165 -15.64 -26.18 -25.20
C THR A 165 -14.87 -24.93 -24.80
N TRP A 166 -13.57 -25.09 -24.60
CA TRP A 166 -12.66 -24.03 -24.17
C TRP A 166 -11.71 -23.64 -25.28
N TYR A 167 -11.50 -22.34 -25.47
CA TYR A 167 -10.62 -21.76 -26.48
C TYR A 167 -9.61 -20.83 -25.82
N GLU A 168 -8.37 -20.84 -26.29
CA GLU A 168 -7.35 -19.89 -25.81
C GLU A 168 -7.62 -18.48 -26.28
N LYS A 169 -8.15 -18.33 -27.50
CA LYS A 169 -8.52 -17.04 -28.07
C LYS A 169 -9.94 -17.11 -28.63
N PRO A 170 -10.70 -16.00 -28.62
CA PRO A 170 -12.03 -15.95 -29.18
C PRO A 170 -12.02 -16.23 -30.71
N ASP A 171 -10.90 -15.98 -31.36
CA ASP A 171 -10.75 -16.21 -32.81
C ASP A 171 -10.54 -17.69 -33.21
N ASP A 172 -10.15 -18.52 -32.23
CA ASP A 172 -10.01 -19.97 -32.43
C ASP A 172 -11.37 -20.69 -32.37
N ALA A 173 -12.41 -20.00 -31.87
CA ALA A 173 -13.76 -20.52 -31.88
C ALA A 173 -14.38 -20.55 -33.26
N PRO A 174 -15.42 -21.42 -33.51
CA PRO A 174 -16.14 -21.44 -34.76
C PRO A 174 -16.58 -20.06 -35.23
N GLN A 175 -16.54 -19.80 -36.53
CA GLN A 175 -16.90 -18.50 -37.14
C GLN A 175 -18.40 -18.17 -37.07
N ASP A 176 -19.19 -19.01 -36.43
CA ASP A 176 -20.62 -18.78 -36.22
C ASP A 176 -20.86 -17.55 -35.34
N PRO A 177 -21.62 -16.53 -35.81
CA PRO A 177 -21.93 -15.33 -35.04
C PRO A 177 -22.60 -15.62 -33.69
N ASP A 178 -23.39 -16.67 -33.62
CA ASP A 178 -24.09 -17.10 -32.41
C ASP A 178 -23.15 -17.65 -31.33
N VAL A 179 -22.04 -18.28 -31.71
CA VAL A 179 -21.01 -18.77 -30.81
C VAL A 179 -20.20 -17.59 -30.27
N ARG A 180 -19.78 -16.66 -31.12
CA ARG A 180 -18.98 -15.49 -30.74
C ARG A 180 -19.68 -14.58 -29.77
N GLN A 181 -21.02 -14.39 -29.88
CA GLN A 181 -21.79 -13.59 -28.94
C GLN A 181 -21.94 -14.24 -27.55
N ARG A 182 -21.65 -15.52 -27.44
CA ARG A 182 -21.82 -16.30 -26.21
C ARG A 182 -20.53 -16.69 -25.52
N LEU A 183 -19.40 -16.44 -26.11
CA LEU A 183 -18.11 -16.70 -25.50
C LEU A 183 -17.98 -15.88 -24.21
N VAL A 184 -17.75 -16.55 -23.11
CA VAL A 184 -17.53 -15.95 -21.80
C VAL A 184 -16.08 -16.16 -21.42
N ARG A 185 -15.42 -15.09 -21.01
CA ARG A 185 -14.05 -15.17 -20.51
C ARG A 185 -14.07 -15.59 -19.04
N HIS A 186 -13.34 -16.62 -18.70
CA HIS A 186 -13.17 -17.13 -17.35
C HIS A 186 -11.76 -16.94 -16.86
#